data_8316739e5f543d22267f73dea86bb764
#
_entry.id   8316739e5f543d22267f73dea86bb764
#
_cell.length_a   1.000
_cell.length_b   1.000
_cell.length_c   1.000
_cell.angle_alpha   90.00
_cell.angle_beta   90.00
_cell.angle_gamma   90.00
#
_symmetry.space_group_name_H-M   'P 1'
#
loop_
_entity.id
_entity.type
_entity.pdbx_description
1 polymer ?
#
loop_
_entity_poly.entity_id
_entity_poly.type
_entity_poly.pdbx_seq_one_letter_code
_entity_poly.pdbx_strand_id
1 'polypeptide(L)'
;MPWANPTVARLAANDLCVVDFCGGVLICSWPMPQQVLDAYTAFASRLKAELPAEAYIYPASTLHCTVLTLRAFTAGPLDAEARQRLVAAWSPVLAAARADPAWPTGEFRLRMGAPTLEGAAGIFRYEDCDKAIERMRVCLHAAILVAGGHPAVGGGDRSQAKPISAFSLPGDPAPHLPDIVHSTAVRWAGEPADQDAAHATFKRAAAAWEPIDIKVKGCRAVLESTPYMHMAYDSAESAAKHAFWSSDK
;
A
#
# COMPACT_ATOMS: atom_id res chain seq x y z
N MET A 1 -0.65 17.01 -9.07
CA MET A 1 -0.19 15.81 -9.80
C MET A 1 -0.93 15.76 -11.13
N PRO A 2 -0.32 15.29 -12.22
CA PRO A 2 -1.04 15.12 -13.49
C PRO A 2 -2.14 14.06 -13.30
N TRP A 3 -3.26 14.27 -13.99
CA TRP A 3 -4.39 13.32 -13.97
C TRP A 3 -3.99 11.97 -14.56
N ALA A 4 -3.33 11.96 -15.70
CA ALA A 4 -2.89 10.74 -16.35
C ALA A 4 -1.70 10.09 -15.61
N ASN A 5 -1.86 8.79 -15.30
CA ASN A 5 -0.80 7.97 -14.73
C ASN A 5 -0.42 6.87 -15.74
N PRO A 6 0.81 6.87 -16.28
CA PRO A 6 1.23 5.91 -17.31
C PRO A 6 1.12 4.44 -16.88
N THR A 7 1.41 4.14 -15.62
CA THR A 7 1.28 2.78 -15.09
C THR A 7 -0.19 2.35 -15.04
N VAL A 8 -1.08 3.28 -14.64
CA VAL A 8 -2.53 3.02 -14.61
C VAL A 8 -3.08 2.86 -16.02
N ALA A 9 -2.58 3.63 -16.99
CA ALA A 9 -2.96 3.47 -18.40
C ALA A 9 -2.61 2.06 -18.92
N ARG A 10 -1.43 1.54 -18.58
CA ARG A 10 -1.05 0.15 -18.90
C ARG A 10 -1.92 -0.88 -18.19
N LEU A 11 -2.27 -0.66 -16.90
CA LEU A 11 -3.22 -1.51 -16.19
C LEU A 11 -4.59 -1.54 -16.87
N ALA A 12 -5.11 -0.38 -17.25
CA ALA A 12 -6.41 -0.26 -17.93
C ALA A 12 -6.42 -0.94 -19.30
N ALA A 13 -5.31 -0.88 -20.02
CA ALA A 13 -5.12 -1.56 -21.31
C ALA A 13 -4.81 -3.06 -21.18
N ASN A 14 -4.69 -3.60 -19.95
CA ASN A 14 -4.21 -4.95 -19.68
C ASN A 14 -2.83 -5.24 -20.34
N ASP A 15 -1.99 -4.20 -20.42
CA ASP A 15 -0.65 -4.20 -21.03
C ASP A 15 0.42 -4.19 -19.94
N LEU A 16 0.39 -5.17 -19.04
CA LEU A 16 1.38 -5.35 -18.00
C LEU A 16 2.11 -6.67 -18.16
N CYS A 17 3.43 -6.60 -18.32
CA CYS A 17 4.28 -7.77 -18.19
C CYS A 17 4.79 -7.87 -16.75
N VAL A 18 4.57 -9.02 -16.10
CA VAL A 18 5.01 -9.28 -14.71
C VAL A 18 6.51 -9.05 -14.52
N VAL A 19 7.33 -9.26 -15.57
CA VAL A 19 8.78 -9.04 -15.51
C VAL A 19 9.18 -7.56 -15.49
N ASP A 20 8.27 -6.65 -15.85
CA ASP A 20 8.55 -5.21 -15.89
C ASP A 20 8.57 -4.56 -14.51
N PHE A 21 8.10 -5.27 -13.48
CA PHE A 21 7.89 -4.70 -12.17
C PHE A 21 8.47 -5.57 -11.06
N CYS A 22 9.03 -4.93 -10.05
CA CYS A 22 9.31 -5.55 -8.77
C CYS A 22 9.30 -4.48 -7.68
N GLY A 23 8.15 -4.32 -7.03
CA GLY A 23 8.01 -3.54 -5.80
C GLY A 23 8.20 -4.41 -4.57
N GLY A 24 8.36 -3.77 -3.42
CA GLY A 24 8.35 -4.42 -2.13
C GLY A 24 7.59 -3.56 -1.13
N VAL A 25 6.60 -4.13 -0.45
CA VAL A 25 5.75 -3.40 0.50
C VAL A 25 5.51 -4.21 1.75
N LEU A 26 5.48 -3.54 2.89
CA LEU A 26 4.90 -4.05 4.13
C LEU A 26 3.47 -3.54 4.22
N ILE A 27 2.52 -4.45 4.24
CA ILE A 27 1.08 -4.14 4.21
C ILE A 27 0.35 -4.82 5.35
N CYS A 28 -0.79 -4.26 5.72
CA CYS A 28 -1.79 -4.92 6.57
C CYS A 28 -3.17 -4.93 5.88
N SER A 29 -4.11 -5.68 6.43
CA SER A 29 -5.46 -5.85 5.85
C SER A 29 -5.44 -6.30 4.39
N TRP A 30 -4.64 -7.30 4.07
CA TRP A 30 -4.65 -7.93 2.74
C TRP A 30 -4.56 -9.46 2.88
N PRO A 31 -5.56 -10.19 2.38
CA PRO A 31 -6.84 -9.68 1.83
C PRO A 31 -7.66 -8.88 2.84
N MET A 32 -8.48 -7.95 2.34
CA MET A 32 -9.47 -7.27 3.17
C MET A 32 -10.54 -8.24 3.68
N PRO A 33 -11.16 -7.97 4.86
CA PRO A 33 -12.31 -8.74 5.33
C PRO A 33 -13.47 -8.71 4.32
N GLN A 34 -14.24 -9.79 4.25
CA GLN A 34 -15.32 -9.96 3.26
C GLN A 34 -16.32 -8.79 3.26
N GLN A 35 -16.72 -8.31 4.43
CA GLN A 35 -17.62 -7.16 4.54
C GLN A 35 -17.10 -5.90 3.83
N VAL A 36 -15.77 -5.67 3.84
CA VAL A 36 -15.15 -4.55 3.12
C VAL A 36 -15.15 -4.81 1.63
N LEU A 37 -14.82 -6.04 1.21
CA LEU A 37 -14.82 -6.44 -0.19
C LEU A 37 -16.21 -6.29 -0.81
N ASP A 38 -17.27 -6.69 -0.09
CA ASP A 38 -18.65 -6.58 -0.56
C ASP A 38 -19.09 -5.12 -0.70
N ALA A 39 -18.86 -4.30 0.34
CA ALA A 39 -19.18 -2.87 0.31
C ALA A 39 -18.40 -2.15 -0.78
N TYR A 40 -17.11 -2.44 -0.93
CA TYR A 40 -16.28 -1.86 -1.96
C TYR A 40 -16.72 -2.28 -3.36
N THR A 41 -17.09 -3.54 -3.56
CA THR A 41 -17.57 -4.04 -4.86
C THR A 41 -18.84 -3.30 -5.30
N ALA A 42 -19.76 -3.05 -4.38
CA ALA A 42 -20.96 -2.26 -4.66
C ALA A 42 -20.62 -0.79 -4.99
N PHE A 43 -19.68 -0.19 -4.26
CA PHE A 43 -19.18 1.16 -4.53
C PHE A 43 -18.47 1.24 -5.89
N ALA A 44 -17.54 0.32 -6.18
CA ALA A 44 -16.80 0.24 -7.43
C ALA A 44 -17.73 0.06 -8.64
N SER A 45 -18.79 -0.74 -8.50
CA SER A 45 -19.79 -0.94 -9.56
C SER A 45 -20.52 0.35 -9.90
N ARG A 46 -20.89 1.15 -8.89
CA ARG A 46 -21.50 2.47 -9.11
C ARG A 46 -20.54 3.42 -9.81
N LEU A 47 -19.28 3.49 -9.33
CA LEU A 47 -18.27 4.34 -9.96
C LEU A 47 -18.06 3.95 -11.43
N LYS A 48 -17.99 2.65 -11.72
CA LYS A 48 -17.80 2.15 -13.08
C LYS A 48 -18.95 2.51 -14.02
N ALA A 49 -20.17 2.64 -13.50
CA ALA A 49 -21.34 3.03 -14.28
C ALA A 49 -21.41 4.55 -14.53
N GLU A 50 -20.81 5.37 -13.67
CA GLU A 50 -21.03 6.82 -13.67
C GLU A 50 -19.76 7.63 -14.03
N LEU A 51 -18.55 7.10 -13.77
CA LEU A 51 -17.29 7.78 -14.11
C LEU A 51 -16.92 7.59 -15.59
N PRO A 52 -16.20 8.55 -16.18
CA PRO A 52 -15.72 8.42 -17.55
C PRO A 52 -14.70 7.27 -17.69
N ALA A 53 -14.51 6.81 -18.94
CA ALA A 53 -13.69 5.63 -19.26
C ALA A 53 -12.23 5.76 -18.87
N GLU A 54 -11.73 6.98 -18.70
CA GLU A 54 -10.36 7.28 -18.24
C GLU A 54 -10.17 6.93 -16.76
N ALA A 55 -11.23 6.76 -15.99
CA ALA A 55 -11.15 6.36 -14.59
C ALA A 55 -10.88 4.85 -14.47
N TYR A 56 -9.71 4.50 -13.96
CA TYR A 56 -9.38 3.13 -13.61
C TYR A 56 -9.80 2.85 -12.16
N ILE A 57 -10.78 2.00 -12.00
CA ILE A 57 -11.30 1.59 -10.70
C ILE A 57 -10.58 0.31 -10.28
N TYR A 58 -9.90 0.38 -9.15
CA TYR A 58 -9.11 -0.73 -8.64
C TYR A 58 -9.99 -1.94 -8.29
N PRO A 59 -9.56 -3.17 -8.63
CA PRO A 59 -10.26 -4.37 -8.17
C PRO A 59 -10.26 -4.48 -6.65
N ALA A 60 -11.32 -5.04 -6.07
CA ALA A 60 -11.42 -5.23 -4.62
C ALA A 60 -10.25 -6.03 -4.03
N SER A 61 -9.70 -6.97 -4.81
CA SER A 61 -8.54 -7.79 -4.45
C SER A 61 -7.24 -7.00 -4.23
N THR A 62 -7.16 -5.76 -4.72
CA THR A 62 -5.96 -4.91 -4.55
C THR A 62 -6.00 -4.06 -3.30
N LEU A 63 -7.13 -3.99 -2.59
CA LEU A 63 -7.26 -3.16 -1.39
C LEU A 63 -6.33 -3.65 -0.28
N HIS A 64 -5.54 -2.75 0.25
CA HIS A 64 -4.60 -2.98 1.35
C HIS A 64 -4.25 -1.67 2.04
N CYS A 65 -3.64 -1.75 3.21
CA CYS A 65 -3.04 -0.58 3.87
C CYS A 65 -1.52 -0.72 3.87
N THR A 66 -0.82 0.21 3.23
CA THR A 66 0.65 0.23 3.23
C THR A 66 1.18 0.76 4.56
N VAL A 67 1.99 -0.04 5.24
CA VAL A 67 2.73 0.35 6.45
C VAL A 67 4.07 0.97 6.06
N LEU A 68 4.78 0.34 5.11
CA LEU A 68 6.08 0.76 4.61
C LEU A 68 6.26 0.34 3.15
N THR A 69 6.72 1.22 2.29
CA THR A 69 7.24 0.86 0.97
C THR A 69 8.72 0.52 1.12
N LEU A 70 9.06 -0.75 0.94
CA LEU A 70 10.43 -1.27 0.99
C LEU A 70 11.20 -0.87 -0.26
N ARG A 71 10.54 -1.01 -1.41
CA ARG A 71 11.04 -0.64 -2.74
C ARG A 71 9.89 -0.22 -3.63
N ALA A 72 10.00 0.93 -4.25
CA ALA A 72 8.99 1.38 -5.22
C ALA A 72 9.03 0.50 -6.48
N PHE A 73 7.88 0.04 -6.97
CA PHE A 73 7.81 -0.75 -8.21
C PHE A 73 8.31 0.06 -9.43
N THR A 74 8.29 1.38 -9.37
CA THR A 74 8.83 2.29 -10.41
C THR A 74 10.35 2.24 -10.54
N ALA A 75 11.04 1.61 -9.59
CA ALA A 75 12.49 1.39 -9.65
C ALA A 75 12.92 0.33 -10.71
N GLY A 76 11.95 -0.29 -11.38
CA GLY A 76 12.18 -1.25 -12.46
C GLY A 76 12.26 -2.69 -11.99
N PRO A 77 12.41 -3.63 -12.93
CA PRO A 77 12.42 -5.06 -12.64
C PRO A 77 13.67 -5.51 -11.87
N LEU A 78 13.54 -6.61 -11.15
CA LEU A 78 14.64 -7.31 -10.51
C LEU A 78 14.72 -8.75 -11.03
N ASP A 79 15.92 -9.24 -11.28
CA ASP A 79 16.16 -10.66 -11.50
C ASP A 79 15.98 -11.47 -10.20
N ALA A 80 16.05 -12.78 -10.30
CA ALA A 80 15.82 -13.68 -9.16
C ALA A 80 16.84 -13.46 -8.03
N GLU A 81 18.11 -13.21 -8.37
CA GLU A 81 19.18 -12.99 -7.40
C GLU A 81 19.00 -11.66 -6.66
N ALA A 82 18.66 -10.58 -7.38
CA ALA A 82 18.40 -9.28 -6.78
C ALA A 82 17.15 -9.31 -5.86
N ARG A 83 16.11 -10.08 -6.24
CA ARG A 83 14.96 -10.32 -5.37
C ARG A 83 15.36 -11.06 -4.08
N GLN A 84 16.19 -12.08 -4.18
CA GLN A 84 16.69 -12.79 -3.00
C GLN A 84 17.53 -11.87 -2.10
N ARG A 85 18.40 -11.04 -2.68
CA ARG A 85 19.16 -10.03 -1.92
C ARG A 85 18.25 -9.04 -1.20
N LEU A 86 17.19 -8.56 -1.87
CA LEU A 86 16.22 -7.65 -1.26
C LEU A 86 15.52 -8.31 -0.07
N VAL A 87 15.06 -9.55 -0.22
CA VAL A 87 14.44 -10.33 0.86
C VAL A 87 15.42 -10.56 2.01
N ALA A 88 16.65 -10.95 1.72
CA ALA A 88 17.69 -11.20 2.71
C ALA A 88 18.06 -9.92 3.49
N ALA A 89 18.06 -8.75 2.84
CA ALA A 89 18.33 -7.47 3.48
C ALA A 89 17.18 -7.04 4.42
N TRP A 90 15.93 -7.22 3.98
CA TRP A 90 14.78 -6.72 4.74
C TRP A 90 14.31 -7.66 5.85
N SER A 91 14.46 -8.98 5.71
CA SER A 91 13.98 -9.93 6.71
C SER A 91 14.52 -9.67 8.13
N PRO A 92 15.83 -9.42 8.34
CA PRO A 92 16.36 -9.11 9.68
C PRO A 92 15.86 -7.75 10.21
N VAL A 93 15.66 -6.75 9.34
CA VAL A 93 15.14 -5.43 9.75
C VAL A 93 13.70 -5.54 10.25
N LEU A 94 12.86 -6.27 9.51
CA LEU A 94 11.46 -6.52 9.89
C LEU A 94 11.37 -7.34 11.19
N ALA A 95 12.26 -8.32 11.34
CA ALA A 95 12.35 -9.12 12.56
C ALA A 95 12.78 -8.26 13.76
N ALA A 96 13.78 -7.38 13.59
CA ALA A 96 14.23 -6.46 14.65
C ALA A 96 13.13 -5.46 15.02
N ALA A 97 12.43 -4.88 14.05
CA ALA A 97 11.31 -4.00 14.32
C ALA A 97 10.19 -4.69 15.10
N ARG A 98 9.87 -5.95 14.73
CA ARG A 98 8.86 -6.76 15.44
C ARG A 98 9.27 -7.11 16.87
N ALA A 99 10.55 -7.28 17.13
CA ALA A 99 11.08 -7.59 18.46
C ALA A 99 11.06 -6.38 19.42
N ASP A 100 10.83 -5.17 18.91
CA ASP A 100 10.71 -3.97 19.74
C ASP A 100 9.48 -4.09 20.66
N PRO A 101 9.60 -3.82 21.98
CA PRO A 101 8.47 -3.89 22.92
C PRO A 101 7.29 -2.95 22.56
N ALA A 102 7.54 -1.89 21.79
CA ALA A 102 6.49 -0.99 21.31
C ALA A 102 5.73 -1.53 20.08
N TRP A 103 6.21 -2.60 19.44
CA TRP A 103 5.50 -3.22 18.34
C TRP A 103 4.14 -3.73 18.80
N PRO A 104 3.04 -3.42 18.09
CA PRO A 104 1.71 -3.86 18.49
C PRO A 104 1.61 -5.39 18.43
N THR A 105 1.18 -5.98 19.53
CA THR A 105 0.91 -7.40 19.65
C THR A 105 -0.60 -7.64 19.61
N GLY A 106 -1.01 -8.69 18.90
CA GLY A 106 -2.41 -9.05 18.78
C GLY A 106 -3.16 -8.29 17.69
N GLU A 107 -4.49 -8.34 17.77
CA GLU A 107 -5.41 -7.71 16.83
C GLU A 107 -5.55 -6.21 17.14
N PHE A 108 -5.63 -5.40 16.11
CA PHE A 108 -5.89 -3.96 16.22
C PHE A 108 -7.00 -3.51 15.26
N ARG A 109 -7.50 -2.30 15.46
CA ARG A 109 -8.65 -1.79 14.72
C ARG A 109 -8.27 -0.63 13.81
N LEU A 110 -8.78 -0.72 12.58
CA LEU A 110 -8.82 0.38 11.63
C LEU A 110 -10.28 0.73 11.34
N ARG A 111 -10.57 2.00 11.15
CA ARG A 111 -11.88 2.45 10.68
C ARG A 111 -11.74 3.04 9.28
N MET A 112 -12.33 2.37 8.30
CA MET A 112 -12.34 2.79 6.91
C MET A 112 -13.42 3.87 6.72
N GLY A 113 -12.99 5.12 6.53
CA GLY A 113 -13.89 6.25 6.30
C GLY A 113 -14.41 6.31 4.86
N ALA A 114 -15.24 7.30 4.58
CA ALA A 114 -15.69 7.58 3.22
C ALA A 114 -14.50 7.94 2.31
N PRO A 115 -14.52 7.52 1.03
CA PRO A 115 -13.43 7.83 0.12
C PRO A 115 -13.43 9.31 -0.26
N THR A 116 -12.23 9.85 -0.45
CA THR A 116 -11.99 11.23 -0.88
C THR A 116 -11.16 11.26 -2.15
N LEU A 117 -11.30 12.32 -2.95
CA LEU A 117 -10.37 12.60 -4.04
C LEU A 117 -9.23 13.45 -3.52
N GLU A 118 -8.01 12.95 -3.68
CA GLU A 118 -6.77 13.64 -3.35
C GLU A 118 -5.94 13.83 -4.62
N GLY A 119 -6.08 15.01 -5.22
CA GLY A 119 -5.57 15.25 -6.56
C GLY A 119 -6.23 14.32 -7.57
N ALA A 120 -5.43 13.52 -8.25
CA ALA A 120 -5.89 12.55 -9.25
C ALA A 120 -6.06 11.12 -8.70
N ALA A 121 -6.32 10.96 -7.40
CA ALA A 121 -6.54 9.65 -6.79
C ALA A 121 -7.76 9.65 -5.88
N GLY A 122 -8.66 8.70 -6.07
CA GLY A 122 -9.72 8.38 -5.11
C GLY A 122 -9.18 7.41 -4.07
N ILE A 123 -9.17 7.81 -2.81
CA ILE A 123 -8.61 7.01 -1.72
C ILE A 123 -9.59 6.85 -0.56
N PHE A 124 -9.54 5.71 0.09
CA PHE A 124 -10.10 5.51 1.42
C PHE A 124 -9.04 5.82 2.45
N ARG A 125 -9.29 6.77 3.33
CA ARG A 125 -8.46 6.98 4.52
C ARG A 125 -8.95 6.11 5.66
N TYR A 126 -8.00 5.60 6.44
CA TYR A 126 -8.30 4.82 7.64
C TYR A 126 -7.88 5.59 8.87
N GLU A 127 -8.75 5.60 9.87
CA GLU A 127 -8.38 5.94 11.23
C GLU A 127 -7.66 4.75 11.87
N ASP A 128 -6.47 4.96 12.38
CA ASP A 128 -5.70 3.99 13.17
C ASP A 128 -6.15 4.08 14.64
N CYS A 129 -7.26 3.40 14.96
CA CYS A 129 -7.96 3.53 16.24
C CYS A 129 -7.08 3.19 17.45
N ASP A 130 -6.20 2.24 17.29
CA ASP A 130 -5.34 1.73 18.36
C ASP A 130 -3.87 2.24 18.25
N LYS A 131 -3.60 3.18 17.33
CA LYS A 131 -2.27 3.68 17.03
C LYS A 131 -1.27 2.59 16.65
N ALA A 132 -1.76 1.48 16.11
CA ALA A 132 -0.94 0.30 15.81
C ALA A 132 -0.01 0.54 14.62
N ILE A 133 -0.51 1.11 13.52
CA ILE A 133 0.31 1.42 12.34
C ILE A 133 1.33 2.50 12.66
N GLU A 134 0.94 3.52 13.44
CA GLU A 134 1.87 4.55 13.91
C GLU A 134 3.03 3.94 14.70
N ARG A 135 2.73 3.05 15.67
CA ARG A 135 3.75 2.32 16.45
C ARG A 135 4.63 1.43 15.57
N MET A 136 4.04 0.67 14.64
CA MET A 136 4.82 -0.12 13.68
C MET A 136 5.80 0.75 12.90
N ARG A 137 5.36 1.91 12.40
CA ARG A 137 6.23 2.85 11.66
C ARG A 137 7.36 3.40 12.51
N VAL A 138 7.13 3.64 13.80
CA VAL A 138 8.18 4.06 14.74
C VAL A 138 9.22 2.94 14.91
N CYS A 139 8.79 1.70 15.19
CA CYS A 139 9.69 0.56 15.34
C CYS A 139 10.48 0.28 14.04
N LEU A 140 9.81 0.35 12.88
CA LEU A 140 10.44 0.19 11.58
C LEU A 140 11.49 1.26 11.32
N HIS A 141 11.17 2.52 11.60
CA HIS A 141 12.12 3.61 11.44
C HIS A 141 13.37 3.40 12.30
N ALA A 142 13.20 3.02 13.57
CA ALA A 142 14.30 2.72 14.46
C ALA A 142 15.16 1.55 13.96
N ALA A 143 14.54 0.44 13.56
CA ALA A 143 15.23 -0.74 13.02
C ALA A 143 15.99 -0.41 11.73
N ILE A 144 15.41 0.38 10.84
CA ILE A 144 16.03 0.83 9.60
C ILE A 144 17.28 1.69 9.91
N LEU A 145 17.20 2.63 10.85
CA LEU A 145 18.34 3.46 11.26
C LEU A 145 19.49 2.62 11.81
N VAL A 146 19.19 1.69 12.71
CA VAL A 146 20.19 0.78 13.30
C VAL A 146 20.87 -0.05 12.22
N ALA A 147 20.09 -0.64 11.34
CA ALA A 147 20.62 -1.47 10.26
C ALA A 147 21.41 -0.66 9.21
N GLY A 148 21.10 0.63 9.05
CA GLY A 148 21.86 1.59 8.22
C GLY A 148 23.13 2.12 8.89
N GLY A 149 23.48 1.64 10.09
CA GLY A 149 24.66 2.08 10.84
C GLY A 149 24.48 3.41 11.57
N HIS A 150 23.24 3.89 11.72
CA HIS A 150 22.93 5.07 12.54
C HIS A 150 22.58 4.65 13.97
N PRO A 151 23.04 5.38 15.01
CA PRO A 151 22.61 5.10 16.38
C PRO A 151 21.08 5.29 16.50
N ALA A 152 20.44 4.43 17.27
CA ALA A 152 19.02 4.56 17.57
C ALA A 152 18.79 5.91 18.28
N VAL A 153 18.19 6.87 17.59
CA VAL A 153 17.87 8.18 18.17
C VAL A 153 16.45 8.12 18.69
N GLY A 154 16.28 8.20 19.99
CA GLY A 154 14.96 8.35 20.60
C GLY A 154 14.34 9.69 20.16
N GLY A 155 13.20 9.64 19.45
CA GLY A 155 12.30 10.79 19.30
C GLY A 155 12.72 11.92 18.36
N GLY A 156 13.58 11.69 17.36
CA GLY A 156 14.00 12.72 16.40
C GLY A 156 13.00 12.97 15.27
N ASP A 157 12.99 14.21 14.79
CA ASP A 157 12.21 14.70 13.67
C ASP A 157 12.39 13.82 12.41
N ARG A 158 11.30 13.20 11.95
CA ARG A 158 11.26 12.29 10.78
C ARG A 158 11.65 12.97 9.45
N SER A 159 11.65 14.32 9.39
CA SER A 159 11.93 15.09 8.17
C SER A 159 13.41 15.11 7.79
N GLN A 160 14.33 14.72 8.68
CA GLN A 160 15.78 14.79 8.47
C GLN A 160 16.47 13.45 8.23
N ALA A 161 15.74 12.34 8.12
CA ALA A 161 16.35 11.05 7.81
C ALA A 161 16.93 11.08 6.39
N LYS A 162 18.26 11.09 6.28
CA LYS A 162 18.96 10.89 5.00
C LYS A 162 18.53 9.55 4.40
N PRO A 163 18.44 9.44 3.05
CA PRO A 163 18.06 8.21 2.39
C PRO A 163 18.96 7.06 2.86
N ILE A 164 18.31 5.99 3.33
CA ILE A 164 18.99 4.83 3.88
C ILE A 164 19.45 3.97 2.70
N SER A 165 20.63 4.25 2.19
CA SER A 165 21.21 3.56 1.02
C SER A 165 21.54 2.09 1.28
N ALA A 166 21.61 1.66 2.55
CA ALA A 166 22.00 0.29 2.90
C ALA A 166 21.02 -0.81 2.48
N PHE A 167 19.74 -0.45 2.18
CA PHE A 167 18.70 -1.41 1.83
C PHE A 167 18.13 -1.21 0.42
N SER A 168 18.57 -0.16 -0.27
CA SER A 168 18.21 0.10 -1.65
C SER A 168 19.30 -0.47 -2.56
N LEU A 169 18.90 -1.11 -3.65
CA LEU A 169 19.86 -1.42 -4.72
C LEU A 169 20.38 -0.10 -5.31
N PRO A 170 21.60 -0.07 -5.87
CA PRO A 170 22.13 1.14 -6.49
C PRO A 170 21.13 1.75 -7.48
N GLY A 171 20.74 2.99 -7.26
CA GLY A 171 19.76 3.71 -8.09
C GLY A 171 18.30 3.59 -7.65
N ASP A 172 17.97 2.73 -6.70
CA ASP A 172 16.61 2.65 -6.13
C ASP A 172 16.32 3.86 -5.23
N PRO A 173 15.07 4.34 -5.22
CA PRO A 173 14.64 5.33 -4.24
C PRO A 173 14.68 4.75 -2.82
N ALA A 174 14.87 5.62 -1.84
CA ALA A 174 14.85 5.24 -0.44
C ALA A 174 13.51 4.60 -0.04
N PRO A 175 13.50 3.67 0.93
CA PRO A 175 12.27 3.18 1.55
C PRO A 175 11.40 4.32 2.07
N HIS A 176 10.09 4.19 1.95
CA HIS A 176 9.15 5.26 2.29
C HIS A 176 8.12 4.80 3.31
N LEU A 177 8.02 5.54 4.43
CA LEU A 177 6.95 5.41 5.42
C LEU A 177 5.85 6.40 5.05
N PRO A 178 4.66 5.95 4.62
CA PRO A 178 3.57 6.84 4.27
C PRO A 178 3.10 7.68 5.48
N ASP A 179 2.71 8.93 5.25
CA ASP A 179 2.18 9.82 6.31
C ASP A 179 0.72 9.47 6.66
N ILE A 180 0.01 8.81 5.74
CA ILE A 180 -1.39 8.45 5.90
C ILE A 180 -1.59 6.93 5.86
N VAL A 181 -2.67 6.46 6.45
CA VAL A 181 -3.15 5.08 6.29
C VAL A 181 -4.28 5.11 5.27
N HIS A 182 -4.07 4.48 4.11
CA HIS A 182 -5.05 4.55 3.03
C HIS A 182 -5.02 3.32 2.12
N SER A 183 -6.12 3.14 1.39
CA SER A 183 -6.20 2.29 0.19
C SER A 183 -6.62 3.13 -1.00
N THR A 184 -6.06 2.86 -2.16
CA THR A 184 -6.48 3.51 -3.41
C THR A 184 -7.68 2.79 -4.01
N ALA A 185 -8.69 3.56 -4.41
CA ALA A 185 -9.90 3.06 -5.08
C ALA A 185 -9.93 3.37 -6.57
N VAL A 186 -9.45 4.56 -6.94
CA VAL A 186 -9.51 5.08 -8.32
C VAL A 186 -8.21 5.82 -8.64
N ARG A 187 -7.73 5.65 -9.83
CA ARG A 187 -6.75 6.53 -10.49
C ARG A 187 -7.16 6.74 -11.95
N TRP A 188 -6.52 7.67 -12.61
CA TRP A 188 -6.87 8.04 -13.97
C TRP A 188 -5.83 7.51 -14.96
N ALA A 189 -6.27 6.76 -15.95
CA ALA A 189 -5.46 6.30 -17.08
C ALA A 189 -5.20 7.42 -18.10
N GLY A 190 -6.11 8.37 -18.16
CA GLY A 190 -6.05 9.57 -18.98
C GLY A 190 -6.69 10.76 -18.26
N GLU A 191 -6.57 11.94 -18.84
CA GLU A 191 -7.24 13.14 -18.32
C GLU A 191 -8.71 13.13 -18.76
N PRO A 192 -9.68 13.22 -17.83
CA PRO A 192 -11.09 13.27 -18.19
C PRO A 192 -11.41 14.60 -18.89
N ALA A 193 -12.31 14.54 -19.87
CA ALA A 193 -12.73 15.72 -20.63
C ALA A 193 -13.39 16.79 -19.74
N ASP A 194 -14.08 16.38 -18.68
CA ASP A 194 -14.69 17.25 -17.66
C ASP A 194 -14.28 16.77 -16.27
N GLN A 195 -13.29 17.41 -15.70
CA GLN A 195 -12.73 17.10 -14.39
C GLN A 195 -13.72 17.42 -13.27
N ASP A 196 -14.46 18.51 -13.38
CA ASP A 196 -15.43 18.92 -12.36
C ASP A 196 -16.62 17.96 -12.29
N ALA A 197 -17.11 17.52 -13.45
CA ALA A 197 -18.14 16.48 -13.50
C ALA A 197 -17.66 15.16 -12.92
N ALA A 198 -16.42 14.75 -13.22
CA ALA A 198 -15.82 13.54 -12.66
C ALA A 198 -15.66 13.63 -11.12
N HIS A 199 -15.21 14.78 -10.61
CA HIS A 199 -15.13 15.06 -9.17
C HIS A 199 -16.51 15.03 -8.50
N ALA A 200 -17.52 15.70 -9.09
CA ALA A 200 -18.87 15.73 -8.55
C ALA A 200 -19.48 14.32 -8.49
N THR A 201 -19.25 13.53 -9.54
CA THR A 201 -19.70 12.13 -9.60
C THR A 201 -19.06 11.28 -8.52
N PHE A 202 -17.74 11.34 -8.37
CA PHE A 202 -17.04 10.61 -7.30
C PHE A 202 -17.55 11.02 -5.92
N LYS A 203 -17.67 12.33 -5.66
CA LYS A 203 -18.16 12.86 -4.38
C LYS A 203 -19.56 12.39 -4.06
N ARG A 204 -20.46 12.36 -5.06
CA ARG A 204 -21.83 11.84 -4.91
C ARG A 204 -21.83 10.36 -4.53
N ALA A 205 -21.03 9.54 -5.21
CA ALA A 205 -20.89 8.12 -4.88
C ALA A 205 -20.29 7.90 -3.49
N ALA A 206 -19.29 8.71 -3.12
CA ALA A 206 -18.62 8.66 -1.82
C ALA A 206 -19.56 9.04 -0.66
N ALA A 207 -20.50 9.94 -0.87
CA ALA A 207 -21.46 10.38 0.15
C ALA A 207 -22.39 9.25 0.64
N ALA A 208 -22.55 8.18 -0.12
CA ALA A 208 -23.33 7.02 0.27
C ALA A 208 -22.50 5.92 0.98
N TRP A 209 -21.23 6.19 1.24
CA TRP A 209 -20.37 5.23 1.94
C TRP A 209 -20.57 5.30 3.46
N GLU A 210 -20.84 4.16 4.06
CA GLU A 210 -20.89 4.02 5.52
C GLU A 210 -19.51 3.57 6.05
N PRO A 211 -18.98 4.20 7.10
CA PRO A 211 -17.71 3.80 7.69
C PRO A 211 -17.72 2.35 8.17
N ILE A 212 -16.62 1.62 7.94
CA ILE A 212 -16.50 0.20 8.29
C ILE A 212 -15.33 0.01 9.27
N ASP A 213 -15.62 -0.62 10.41
CA ASP A 213 -14.59 -1.03 11.36
C ASP A 213 -13.95 -2.35 10.91
N ILE A 214 -12.63 -2.38 10.89
CA ILE A 214 -11.81 -3.50 10.41
C ILE A 214 -10.92 -3.98 11.54
N LYS A 215 -10.95 -5.28 11.81
CA LYS A 215 -10.01 -5.96 12.69
C LYS A 215 -8.84 -6.51 11.89
N VAL A 216 -7.64 -6.14 12.27
CA VAL A 216 -6.40 -6.48 11.59
C VAL A 216 -5.54 -7.37 12.49
N LYS A 217 -5.08 -8.51 11.98
CA LYS A 217 -4.29 -9.49 12.76
C LYS A 217 -2.79 -9.39 12.57
N GLY A 218 -2.30 -8.41 11.86
CA GLY A 218 -0.87 -8.26 11.63
C GLY A 218 -0.53 -7.68 10.27
N CYS A 219 0.73 -7.75 9.89
CA CYS A 219 1.22 -7.24 8.62
C CYS A 219 2.12 -8.26 7.91
N ARG A 220 2.25 -8.08 6.60
CA ARG A 220 3.03 -8.96 5.71
C ARG A 220 3.91 -8.13 4.80
N ALA A 221 5.15 -8.58 4.60
CA ALA A 221 6.01 -8.03 3.57
C ALA A 221 5.88 -8.86 2.30
N VAL A 222 5.59 -8.19 1.20
CA VAL A 222 5.26 -8.78 -0.09
C VAL A 222 6.16 -8.19 -1.17
N LEU A 223 6.60 -9.02 -2.12
CA LEU A 223 7.17 -8.54 -3.37
C LEU A 223 6.06 -8.44 -4.43
N GLU A 224 5.83 -7.23 -4.91
CA GLU A 224 4.84 -6.98 -5.95
C GLU A 224 5.39 -7.38 -7.33
N SER A 225 4.75 -8.36 -7.95
CA SER A 225 5.01 -8.70 -9.35
C SER A 225 4.20 -7.86 -10.34
N THR A 226 3.19 -7.17 -9.85
CA THR A 226 2.30 -6.28 -10.60
C THR A 226 2.06 -5.02 -9.80
N PRO A 227 2.05 -3.82 -10.41
CA PRO A 227 1.92 -2.56 -9.68
C PRO A 227 0.65 -2.48 -8.85
N TYR A 228 0.74 -1.76 -7.73
CA TYR A 228 -0.38 -1.47 -6.85
C TYR A 228 -1.14 -2.71 -6.37
N MET A 229 -0.40 -3.79 -6.04
CA MET A 229 -0.99 -5.04 -5.53
C MET A 229 -1.98 -5.74 -6.47
N HIS A 230 -1.87 -5.52 -7.78
CA HIS A 230 -2.69 -6.27 -8.78
C HIS A 230 -2.26 -7.74 -8.91
N MET A 231 -1.84 -8.33 -7.82
CA MET A 231 -1.47 -9.74 -7.75
C MET A 231 -2.71 -10.61 -7.57
N ALA A 232 -2.82 -11.66 -8.38
CA ALA A 232 -3.95 -12.57 -8.30
C ALA A 232 -3.88 -13.43 -7.03
N TYR A 233 -5.01 -13.57 -6.35
CA TYR A 233 -5.22 -14.58 -5.31
C TYR A 233 -6.70 -14.98 -5.32
N ASP A 234 -6.97 -16.22 -4.94
CA ASP A 234 -8.31 -16.80 -4.82
C ASP A 234 -8.73 -17.03 -3.38
N SER A 235 -7.79 -17.01 -2.44
CA SER A 235 -8.01 -17.22 -1.02
C SER A 235 -7.00 -16.46 -0.17
N ALA A 236 -7.29 -16.33 1.13
CA ALA A 236 -6.34 -15.77 2.09
C ALA A 236 -5.04 -16.59 2.19
N GLU A 237 -5.12 -17.90 1.94
CA GLU A 237 -3.96 -18.79 1.92
C GLU A 237 -3.09 -18.53 0.68
N SER A 238 -3.69 -18.39 -0.51
CA SER A 238 -2.94 -18.07 -1.73
C SER A 238 -2.33 -16.68 -1.66
N ALA A 239 -3.03 -15.70 -1.10
CA ALA A 239 -2.48 -14.36 -0.83
C ALA A 239 -1.24 -14.45 0.10
N ALA A 240 -1.28 -15.30 1.13
CA ALA A 240 -0.16 -15.48 2.05
C ALA A 240 1.10 -16.03 1.38
N LYS A 241 1.00 -16.73 0.24
CA LYS A 241 2.15 -17.25 -0.52
C LYS A 241 2.99 -16.14 -1.19
N HIS A 242 2.41 -14.96 -1.40
CA HIS A 242 3.16 -13.81 -1.90
C HIS A 242 4.03 -13.15 -0.83
N ALA A 243 3.80 -13.45 0.45
CA ALA A 243 4.54 -12.86 1.55
C ALA A 243 5.86 -13.59 1.79
N PHE A 244 6.96 -12.85 1.86
CA PHE A 244 8.26 -13.37 2.28
C PHE A 244 8.50 -13.20 3.79
N TRP A 245 7.69 -12.38 4.47
CA TRP A 245 7.71 -12.19 5.91
C TRP A 245 6.30 -11.89 6.44
N SER A 246 6.02 -12.29 7.70
CA SER A 246 4.75 -12.01 8.37
C SER A 246 4.98 -11.78 9.86
N SER A 247 4.24 -10.84 10.44
CA SER A 247 4.24 -10.61 11.89
C SER A 247 3.48 -11.68 12.68
N ASP A 248 2.67 -12.52 12.00
CA ASP A 248 1.80 -13.52 12.62
C ASP A 248 2.51 -14.86 12.91
N LYS A 249 3.80 -14.95 12.56
CA LYS A 249 4.63 -16.16 12.72
C LYS A 249 5.58 -16.05 13.89
#